data_9f8641ded339244fcfb5a49ff041cd18
#
_entry.id   9f8641ded339244fcfb5a49ff041cd18
#
_cell.length_a   1.000
_cell.length_b   1.000
_cell.length_c   1.000
_cell.angle_alpha   90.00
_cell.angle_beta   90.00
_cell.angle_gamma   90.00
#
_symmetry.space_group_name_H-M   'P 1'
#
loop_
_entity.id
_entity.type
_entity.pdbx_description
1 polymer ?
#
loop_
_entity_poly.entity_id
_entity_poly.type
_entity_poly.pdbx_seq_one_letter_code
_entity_poly.pdbx_strand_id
1 'polypeptide(L)'
;VQTCALPILNLREVTITETIRENGLIKVIVNKEATLAAHHVQQEFRNQFYSFVMQDTEASLLMEQVYNDKFNSHIVRQYDLPHFDVYPGASQYVNGKKFILRKDQKRAVSRCIEENCLLAHCVGAGKTAIIVTAAMELKRLKLATKTLVVVQNATLIQYEEFVPQLYPDSKVLIADKRDLVKEKRKLFMTRIATGDWDIIVMA
;
A
#
# COMPACT_ATOMS: atom_id res chain seq x y z
N VAL A 1 -33.73 28.06 -9.84
CA VAL A 1 -32.90 28.95 -9.01
C VAL A 1 -32.44 28.26 -7.71
N GLN A 2 -33.24 27.36 -7.12
CA GLN A 2 -32.88 26.67 -5.86
C GLN A 2 -31.77 25.60 -6.01
N THR A 3 -31.53 25.06 -7.18
CA THR A 3 -30.54 23.99 -7.41
C THR A 3 -29.10 24.45 -7.47
N CYS A 4 -28.83 25.74 -7.63
CA CYS A 4 -27.46 26.28 -7.74
C CYS A 4 -26.83 26.71 -6.38
N ALA A 5 -27.65 26.96 -5.34
CA ALA A 5 -27.13 27.46 -4.07
C ALA A 5 -26.32 26.41 -3.30
N LEU A 6 -26.77 25.15 -3.26
CA LEU A 6 -26.08 24.07 -2.53
C LEU A 6 -24.68 23.74 -3.05
N PRO A 7 -24.45 23.61 -4.38
CA PRO A 7 -23.09 23.43 -4.92
C PRO A 7 -22.16 24.61 -4.63
N ILE A 8 -22.65 25.85 -4.71
CA ILE A 8 -21.85 27.04 -4.38
C ILE A 8 -21.42 27.03 -2.94
N LEU A 9 -22.32 26.78 -2.01
CA LEU A 9 -22.03 26.72 -0.57
C LEU A 9 -21.11 25.57 -0.19
N ASN A 10 -21.24 24.42 -0.88
CA ASN A 10 -20.38 23.24 -0.65
C ASN A 10 -19.05 23.30 -1.41
N LEU A 11 -18.72 24.40 -2.07
CA LEU A 11 -17.49 24.60 -2.85
C LEU A 11 -17.25 23.53 -3.92
N ARG A 12 -18.32 22.88 -4.42
CA ARG A 12 -18.22 21.91 -5.54
C ARG A 12 -18.19 22.69 -6.87
N GLU A 13 -17.62 22.05 -7.89
CA GLU A 13 -17.67 22.63 -9.24
C GLU A 13 -19.12 22.87 -9.67
N VAL A 14 -19.41 24.12 -10.05
CA VAL A 14 -20.72 24.54 -10.48
C VAL A 14 -20.73 24.66 -11.98
N THR A 15 -21.61 23.91 -12.64
CA THR A 15 -21.87 24.05 -14.07
C THR A 15 -23.35 24.36 -14.25
N ILE A 16 -23.64 25.55 -14.77
CA ILE A 16 -25.02 25.97 -15.04
C ILE A 16 -25.38 25.59 -16.48
N THR A 17 -26.46 24.81 -16.62
CA THR A 17 -26.93 24.35 -17.92
C THR A 17 -28.29 24.96 -18.24
N GLU A 18 -28.51 25.28 -19.52
CA GLU A 18 -29.78 25.71 -20.10
C GLU A 18 -30.33 24.66 -21.03
N THR A 19 -31.64 24.52 -21.02
CA THR A 19 -32.34 23.58 -21.90
C THR A 19 -32.93 24.34 -23.09
N ILE A 20 -32.41 24.07 -24.27
CA ILE A 20 -32.92 24.68 -25.53
C ILE A 20 -33.69 23.62 -26.31
N ARG A 21 -34.83 24.03 -26.87
CA ARG A 21 -35.64 23.21 -27.81
C ARG A 21 -35.29 23.60 -29.23
N GLU A 22 -34.57 22.76 -29.94
CA GLU A 22 -34.27 22.87 -31.34
C GLU A 22 -34.92 21.70 -32.12
N ASN A 23 -35.71 22.02 -33.13
CA ASN A 23 -36.36 21.01 -34.00
C ASN A 23 -37.13 19.88 -33.25
N GLY A 24 -37.79 20.22 -32.13
CA GLY A 24 -38.51 19.26 -31.33
C GLY A 24 -37.65 18.38 -30.40
N LEU A 25 -36.31 18.51 -30.45
CA LEU A 25 -35.36 17.84 -29.57
C LEU A 25 -34.94 18.75 -28.41
N ILE A 26 -34.83 18.18 -27.22
CA ILE A 26 -34.37 18.88 -26.03
C ILE A 26 -32.83 18.74 -26.00
N LYS A 27 -32.12 19.87 -26.07
CA LYS A 27 -30.64 19.92 -25.96
C LYS A 27 -30.26 20.72 -24.74
N VAL A 28 -29.42 20.12 -23.91
CA VAL A 28 -28.86 20.75 -22.70
C VAL A 28 -27.52 21.38 -23.10
N ILE A 29 -27.38 22.69 -22.94
CA ILE A 29 -26.15 23.43 -23.26
C ILE A 29 -25.65 24.11 -22.00
N VAL A 30 -24.34 24.13 -21.80
CA VAL A 30 -23.71 24.85 -20.69
C VAL A 30 -23.76 26.35 -20.94
N ASN A 31 -24.39 27.08 -20.03
CA ASN A 31 -24.34 28.54 -20.02
C ASN A 31 -22.99 29.01 -19.43
N LYS A 32 -22.07 29.41 -20.30
CA LYS A 32 -20.71 29.81 -19.88
C LYS A 32 -20.70 31.04 -18.99
N GLU A 33 -21.51 32.05 -19.32
CA GLU A 33 -21.56 33.31 -18.56
C GLU A 33 -22.10 33.10 -17.16
N ALA A 34 -23.21 32.37 -17.02
CA ALA A 34 -23.78 32.03 -15.72
C ALA A 34 -22.86 31.13 -14.90
N THR A 35 -22.14 30.21 -15.56
CA THR A 35 -21.14 29.35 -14.88
C THR A 35 -19.96 30.17 -14.35
N LEU A 36 -19.43 31.11 -15.15
CA LEU A 36 -18.34 32.01 -14.72
C LEU A 36 -18.81 32.95 -13.58
N ALA A 37 -20.03 33.49 -13.66
CA ALA A 37 -20.57 34.29 -12.58
C ALA A 37 -20.69 33.47 -11.27
N ALA A 38 -21.15 32.22 -11.35
CA ALA A 38 -21.24 31.33 -10.19
C ALA A 38 -19.84 31.02 -9.60
N HIS A 39 -18.84 30.81 -10.42
CA HIS A 39 -17.45 30.61 -9.96
C HIS A 39 -16.90 31.88 -9.27
N HIS A 40 -17.19 33.07 -9.79
CA HIS A 40 -16.77 34.32 -9.15
C HIS A 40 -17.39 34.48 -7.76
N VAL A 41 -18.69 34.26 -7.64
CA VAL A 41 -19.39 34.26 -6.34
C VAL A 41 -18.82 33.24 -5.38
N GLN A 42 -18.53 32.03 -5.87
CA GLN A 42 -17.92 30.97 -5.06
C GLN A 42 -16.53 31.39 -4.54
N GLN A 43 -15.72 32.03 -5.37
CA GLN A 43 -14.41 32.54 -4.98
C GLN A 43 -14.52 33.67 -3.95
N GLU A 44 -15.50 34.53 -4.10
CA GLU A 44 -15.77 35.61 -3.16
C GLU A 44 -16.19 35.08 -1.78
N PHE A 45 -17.09 34.08 -1.74
CA PHE A 45 -17.45 33.39 -0.48
C PHE A 45 -16.24 32.74 0.18
N ARG A 46 -15.37 32.11 -0.60
CA ARG A 46 -14.14 31.51 -0.08
C ARG A 46 -13.23 32.54 0.57
N ASN A 47 -13.05 33.70 -0.09
CA ASN A 47 -12.21 34.78 0.42
C ASN A 47 -12.81 35.39 1.68
N GLN A 48 -14.13 35.63 1.70
CA GLN A 48 -14.82 36.15 2.88
C GLN A 48 -14.74 35.18 4.07
N PHE A 49 -14.96 33.89 3.82
CA PHE A 49 -14.83 32.86 4.85
C PHE A 49 -13.40 32.78 5.41
N TYR A 50 -12.39 32.80 4.53
CA TYR A 50 -11.00 32.83 4.95
C TYR A 50 -10.69 34.07 5.82
N SER A 51 -11.13 35.24 5.40
CA SER A 51 -10.94 36.47 6.16
C SER A 51 -11.64 36.42 7.53
N PHE A 52 -12.86 35.87 7.59
CA PHE A 52 -13.59 35.67 8.82
C PHE A 52 -12.84 34.78 9.79
N VAL A 53 -12.41 33.58 9.33
CA VAL A 53 -11.66 32.63 10.18
C VAL A 53 -10.35 33.21 10.68
N MET A 54 -9.64 34.01 9.86
CA MET A 54 -8.36 34.61 10.27
C MET A 54 -8.51 35.78 11.23
N GLN A 55 -9.68 36.45 11.26
CA GLN A 55 -9.95 37.58 12.15
C GLN A 55 -10.56 37.14 13.48
N ASP A 56 -11.28 36.03 13.50
CA ASP A 56 -11.94 35.48 14.66
C ASP A 56 -11.09 34.35 15.27
N THR A 57 -10.48 34.65 16.43
CA THR A 57 -9.61 33.70 17.15
C THR A 57 -10.36 32.43 17.58
N GLU A 58 -11.63 32.57 18.01
CA GLU A 58 -12.44 31.42 18.44
C GLU A 58 -12.80 30.52 17.27
N ALA A 59 -13.23 31.11 16.17
CA ALA A 59 -13.49 30.36 14.91
C ALA A 59 -12.23 29.65 14.38
N SER A 60 -11.07 30.31 14.44
CA SER A 60 -9.79 29.74 14.04
C SER A 60 -9.41 28.53 14.89
N LEU A 61 -9.50 28.60 16.19
CA LEU A 61 -9.22 27.50 17.12
C LEU A 61 -10.18 26.33 16.92
N LEU A 62 -11.47 26.61 16.75
CA LEU A 62 -12.47 25.59 16.49
C LEU A 62 -12.19 24.86 15.18
N MET A 63 -11.85 25.59 14.12
CA MET A 63 -11.51 25.02 12.81
C MET A 63 -10.24 24.15 12.89
N GLU A 64 -9.21 24.63 13.61
CA GLU A 64 -7.99 23.87 13.85
C GLU A 64 -8.28 22.56 14.59
N GLN A 65 -9.09 22.61 15.65
CA GLN A 65 -9.48 21.43 16.40
C GLN A 65 -10.23 20.42 15.52
N VAL A 66 -11.26 20.87 14.80
CA VAL A 66 -12.04 20.01 13.89
C VAL A 66 -11.16 19.41 12.78
N TYR A 67 -10.22 20.18 12.23
CA TYR A 67 -9.28 19.70 11.24
C TYR A 67 -8.33 18.64 11.81
N ASN A 68 -7.77 18.90 12.97
CA ASN A 68 -6.85 17.97 13.64
C ASN A 68 -7.56 16.67 14.02
N ASP A 69 -8.78 16.73 14.53
CA ASP A 69 -9.57 15.54 14.87
C ASP A 69 -9.91 14.68 13.64
N LYS A 70 -10.17 15.31 12.50
CA LYS A 70 -10.54 14.58 11.27
C LYS A 70 -9.34 14.08 10.46
N PHE A 71 -8.28 14.85 10.36
CA PHE A 71 -7.19 14.61 9.40
C PHE A 71 -5.84 14.32 10.06
N ASN A 72 -5.61 14.81 11.30
CA ASN A 72 -4.35 14.63 12.01
C ASN A 72 -4.45 13.69 13.22
N SER A 73 -5.60 13.05 13.44
CA SER A 73 -5.82 12.10 14.54
C SER A 73 -5.03 10.81 14.38
N HIS A 74 -4.53 10.52 13.20
CA HIS A 74 -3.76 9.31 12.91
C HIS A 74 -2.31 9.65 12.57
N ILE A 75 -1.41 9.31 13.49
CA ILE A 75 0.03 9.34 13.20
C ILE A 75 0.40 8.04 12.49
N VAL A 76 0.92 8.15 11.27
CA VAL A 76 1.43 6.99 10.53
C VAL A 76 2.65 6.46 11.28
N ARG A 77 2.56 5.22 11.77
CA ARG A 77 3.66 4.55 12.45
C ARG A 77 4.89 4.44 11.53
N GLN A 78 6.04 4.83 12.05
CA GLN A 78 7.31 4.65 11.35
C GLN A 78 7.97 3.35 11.84
N TYR A 79 8.38 2.50 10.90
CA TYR A 79 9.03 1.21 11.16
C TYR A 79 10.56 1.31 11.06
N ASP A 80 11.13 2.41 11.55
CA ASP A 80 12.59 2.61 11.59
C ASP A 80 13.18 1.95 12.86
N LEU A 81 13.43 0.64 12.79
CA LEU A 81 14.03 -0.11 13.88
C LEU A 81 15.54 -0.28 13.63
N PRO A 82 16.42 0.40 14.39
CA PRO A 82 17.87 0.38 14.14
C PRO A 82 18.50 -1.01 14.27
N HIS A 83 17.90 -1.91 15.03
CA HIS A 83 18.39 -3.29 15.18
C HIS A 83 18.09 -4.19 13.95
N PHE A 84 17.31 -3.73 12.97
CA PHE A 84 17.10 -4.40 11.70
C PHE A 84 17.98 -3.84 10.57
N ASP A 85 19.10 -3.24 10.89
CA ASP A 85 20.04 -2.80 9.86
C ASP A 85 20.88 -3.94 9.29
N VAL A 86 21.08 -5.01 10.05
CA VAL A 86 21.82 -6.20 9.65
C VAL A 86 20.93 -7.42 9.78
N TYR A 87 20.88 -8.24 8.75
CA TYR A 87 20.15 -9.51 8.70
C TYR A 87 21.15 -10.67 8.76
N PRO A 88 21.31 -11.33 9.93
CA PRO A 88 22.25 -12.44 10.07
C PRO A 88 21.93 -13.57 9.09
N GLY A 89 22.97 -14.12 8.44
CA GLY A 89 22.84 -15.16 7.43
C GLY A 89 22.52 -14.67 6.01
N ALA A 90 22.14 -13.39 5.85
CA ALA A 90 21.95 -12.84 4.52
C ALA A 90 23.29 -12.55 3.82
N SER A 91 23.40 -13.01 2.58
CA SER A 91 24.54 -12.70 1.71
C SER A 91 24.54 -11.22 1.32
N GLN A 92 25.72 -10.61 1.30
CA GLN A 92 25.88 -9.26 0.75
C GLN A 92 26.02 -9.25 -0.79
N TYR A 93 25.99 -10.40 -1.43
CA TYR A 93 26.12 -10.53 -2.87
C TYR A 93 25.04 -11.45 -3.42
N VAL A 94 24.34 -10.99 -4.43
CA VAL A 94 23.32 -11.74 -5.17
C VAL A 94 23.65 -11.59 -6.66
N ASN A 95 23.71 -12.69 -7.40
CA ASN A 95 24.14 -12.70 -8.81
C ASN A 95 25.51 -12.00 -9.02
N GLY A 96 26.46 -12.16 -8.09
CA GLY A 96 27.78 -11.53 -8.17
C GLY A 96 27.80 -10.01 -7.94
N LYS A 97 26.66 -9.39 -7.66
CA LYS A 97 26.55 -7.96 -7.38
C LYS A 97 26.29 -7.71 -5.90
N LYS A 98 26.85 -6.65 -5.36
CA LYS A 98 26.62 -6.23 -3.98
C LYS A 98 25.12 -5.94 -3.80
N PHE A 99 24.53 -6.60 -2.82
CA PHE A 99 23.12 -6.50 -2.51
C PHE A 99 22.93 -6.10 -1.04
N ILE A 100 22.31 -4.95 -0.83
CA ILE A 100 21.94 -4.45 0.49
C ILE A 100 20.49 -3.97 0.40
N LEU A 101 19.67 -4.39 1.35
CA LEU A 101 18.29 -3.93 1.44
C LEU A 101 18.24 -2.40 1.61
N ARG A 102 17.44 -1.74 0.79
CA ARG A 102 17.19 -0.30 0.89
C ARG A 102 16.39 0.03 2.16
N LYS A 103 16.38 1.30 2.56
CA LYS A 103 15.68 1.76 3.78
C LYS A 103 14.17 1.43 3.73
N ASP A 104 13.51 1.63 2.58
CA ASP A 104 12.11 1.26 2.35
C ASP A 104 11.85 -0.25 2.46
N GLN A 105 12.78 -1.07 1.97
CA GLN A 105 12.69 -2.53 2.09
C GLN A 105 12.88 -2.98 3.55
N LYS A 106 13.83 -2.41 4.27
CA LYS A 106 14.05 -2.69 5.71
C LYS A 106 12.81 -2.35 6.54
N ARG A 107 12.20 -1.18 6.30
CA ARG A 107 10.93 -0.78 6.93
C ARG A 107 9.81 -1.77 6.64
N ALA A 108 9.72 -2.25 5.41
CA ALA A 108 8.73 -3.25 5.02
C ALA A 108 8.96 -4.60 5.73
N VAL A 109 10.22 -5.03 5.86
CA VAL A 109 10.59 -6.23 6.65
C VAL A 109 10.16 -6.07 8.11
N SER A 110 10.50 -4.94 8.75
CA SER A 110 10.10 -4.67 10.14
C SER A 110 8.59 -4.72 10.31
N ARG A 111 7.85 -4.12 9.39
CA ARG A 111 6.40 -4.16 9.39
C ARG A 111 5.83 -5.58 9.26
N CYS A 112 6.39 -6.41 8.36
CA CYS A 112 5.98 -7.81 8.20
C CYS A 112 6.21 -8.65 9.47
N ILE A 113 7.20 -8.27 10.30
CA ILE A 113 7.50 -8.97 11.55
C ILE A 113 6.53 -8.56 12.65
N GLU A 114 6.15 -7.29 12.70
CA GLU A 114 5.34 -6.74 13.79
C GLU A 114 3.84 -6.94 13.60
N GLU A 115 3.35 -6.91 12.36
CA GLU A 115 1.91 -6.97 12.06
C GLU A 115 1.59 -7.59 10.70
N ASN A 116 0.32 -7.96 10.52
CA ASN A 116 -0.18 -8.34 9.20
C ASN A 116 -0.21 -7.10 8.30
N CYS A 117 0.41 -7.18 7.13
CA CYS A 117 0.52 -6.03 6.25
C CYS A 117 0.30 -6.37 4.78
N LEU A 118 -0.11 -5.36 4.01
CA LEU A 118 -0.15 -5.38 2.56
C LEU A 118 1.06 -4.63 2.00
N LEU A 119 1.92 -5.30 1.23
CA LEU A 119 3.05 -4.70 0.54
C LEU A 119 2.62 -4.18 -0.84
N ALA A 120 1.99 -3.01 -0.88
CA ALA A 120 1.53 -2.34 -2.09
C ALA A 120 2.68 -1.62 -2.83
N HIS A 121 3.85 -2.25 -2.93
CA HIS A 121 5.01 -1.70 -3.63
C HIS A 121 4.88 -1.91 -5.14
N CYS A 122 5.44 -0.99 -5.94
CA CYS A 122 5.48 -1.12 -7.39
C CYS A 122 6.26 -2.36 -7.85
N VAL A 123 6.11 -2.73 -9.12
CA VAL A 123 6.89 -3.82 -9.73
C VAL A 123 8.36 -3.41 -9.73
N GLY A 124 9.25 -4.37 -9.43
CA GLY A 124 10.70 -4.10 -9.34
C GLY A 124 11.18 -3.53 -7.99
N ALA A 125 10.29 -3.23 -7.03
CA ALA A 125 10.68 -2.74 -5.71
C ALA A 125 11.41 -3.76 -4.82
N GLY A 126 11.55 -5.02 -5.28
CA GLY A 126 12.25 -6.08 -4.55
C GLY A 126 11.39 -6.76 -3.48
N LYS A 127 10.09 -6.91 -3.73
CA LYS A 127 9.16 -7.60 -2.82
C LYS A 127 9.63 -9.01 -2.43
N THR A 128 10.22 -9.76 -3.36
CA THR A 128 10.77 -11.09 -3.10
C THR A 128 11.83 -11.05 -2.00
N ALA A 129 12.75 -10.08 -2.06
CA ALA A 129 13.79 -9.92 -1.04
C ALA A 129 13.17 -9.55 0.33
N ILE A 130 12.16 -8.68 0.36
CA ILE A 130 11.44 -8.32 1.58
C ILE A 130 10.79 -9.56 2.21
N ILE A 131 10.06 -10.34 1.42
CA ILE A 131 9.34 -11.54 1.89
C ILE A 131 10.31 -12.60 2.42
N VAL A 132 11.39 -12.89 1.67
CA VAL A 132 12.41 -13.86 2.08
C VAL A 132 13.11 -13.41 3.35
N THR A 133 13.53 -12.15 3.44
CA THR A 133 14.18 -11.62 4.64
C THR A 133 13.24 -11.63 5.85
N ALA A 134 11.98 -11.23 5.68
CA ALA A 134 11.00 -11.29 6.75
C ALA A 134 10.75 -12.74 7.23
N ALA A 135 10.67 -13.71 6.31
CA ALA A 135 10.51 -15.12 6.63
C ALA A 135 11.69 -15.66 7.48
N MET A 136 12.91 -15.32 7.09
CA MET A 136 14.12 -15.73 7.83
C MET A 136 14.21 -15.06 9.21
N GLU A 137 13.86 -13.78 9.30
CA GLU A 137 13.82 -13.04 10.56
C GLU A 137 12.74 -13.57 11.52
N LEU A 138 11.56 -13.90 11.04
CA LEU A 138 10.50 -14.54 11.85
C LEU A 138 10.99 -15.83 12.47
N LYS A 139 11.74 -16.67 11.72
CA LYS A 139 12.33 -17.90 12.26
C LYS A 139 13.46 -17.58 13.25
N ARG A 140 14.38 -16.65 12.91
CA ARG A 140 15.49 -16.26 13.79
C ARG A 140 15.01 -15.72 15.13
N LEU A 141 13.93 -14.91 15.11
CA LEU A 141 13.30 -14.35 16.32
C LEU A 141 12.42 -15.37 17.06
N LYS A 142 12.30 -16.60 16.55
CA LYS A 142 11.43 -17.66 17.10
C LYS A 142 9.94 -17.29 17.12
N LEU A 143 9.52 -16.35 16.29
CA LEU A 143 8.12 -15.99 16.10
C LEU A 143 7.38 -16.98 15.19
N ALA A 144 8.11 -17.65 14.30
CA ALA A 144 7.62 -18.76 13.49
C ALA A 144 8.65 -19.89 13.46
N THR A 145 8.17 -21.14 13.40
CA THR A 145 9.03 -22.32 13.24
C THR A 145 9.34 -22.59 11.78
N LYS A 146 8.37 -22.37 10.91
CA LYS A 146 8.45 -22.54 9.45
C LYS A 146 7.61 -21.47 8.79
N THR A 147 8.12 -20.86 7.73
CA THR A 147 7.38 -19.84 6.97
C THR A 147 6.90 -20.43 5.64
N LEU A 148 5.61 -20.28 5.36
CA LEU A 148 5.01 -20.68 4.09
C LEU A 148 4.83 -19.44 3.21
N VAL A 149 5.41 -19.49 2.02
CA VAL A 149 5.27 -18.46 0.99
C VAL A 149 4.45 -19.04 -0.17
N VAL A 150 3.28 -18.48 -0.39
CA VAL A 150 2.39 -18.88 -1.49
C VAL A 150 2.57 -17.89 -2.64
N VAL A 151 2.90 -18.41 -3.82
CA VAL A 151 3.23 -17.60 -4.99
C VAL A 151 2.51 -18.08 -6.24
N GLN A 152 2.52 -17.28 -7.30
CA GLN A 152 2.06 -17.73 -8.60
C GLN A 152 3.07 -18.70 -9.23
N ASN A 153 2.60 -19.67 -10.00
CA ASN A 153 3.47 -20.65 -10.69
C ASN A 153 4.63 -20.01 -11.48
N ALA A 154 4.37 -18.88 -12.13
CA ALA A 154 5.38 -18.18 -12.92
C ALA A 154 6.54 -17.61 -12.10
N THR A 155 6.33 -17.36 -10.80
CA THR A 155 7.33 -16.77 -9.89
C THR A 155 8.06 -17.81 -9.06
N LEU A 156 7.64 -19.08 -9.10
CA LEU A 156 8.23 -20.16 -8.29
C LEU A 156 9.73 -20.33 -8.57
N ILE A 157 10.12 -20.34 -9.85
CA ILE A 157 11.51 -20.45 -10.29
C ILE A 157 12.36 -19.30 -9.75
N GLN A 158 11.80 -18.09 -9.71
CA GLN A 158 12.49 -16.94 -9.14
C GLN A 158 12.84 -17.14 -7.67
N TYR A 159 11.97 -17.76 -6.88
CA TYR A 159 12.27 -18.06 -5.48
C TYR A 159 13.31 -19.18 -5.35
N GLU A 160 13.25 -20.20 -6.21
CA GLU A 160 14.21 -21.30 -6.25
C GLU A 160 15.65 -20.81 -6.48
N GLU A 161 15.82 -19.84 -7.36
CA GLU A 161 17.13 -19.26 -7.67
C GLU A 161 17.56 -18.19 -6.65
N PHE A 162 16.63 -17.37 -6.18
CA PHE A 162 16.94 -16.20 -5.39
C PHE A 162 17.19 -16.52 -3.90
N VAL A 163 16.41 -17.45 -3.31
CA VAL A 163 16.52 -17.72 -1.87
C VAL A 163 17.90 -18.25 -1.47
N PRO A 164 18.49 -19.26 -2.17
CA PRO A 164 19.83 -19.73 -1.84
C PRO A 164 20.94 -18.71 -2.08
N GLN A 165 20.71 -17.74 -2.97
CA GLN A 165 21.69 -16.67 -3.19
C GLN A 165 21.65 -15.63 -2.06
N LEU A 166 20.47 -15.31 -1.57
CA LEU A 166 20.29 -14.35 -0.48
C LEU A 166 20.62 -14.97 0.90
N TYR A 167 20.22 -16.24 1.11
CA TYR A 167 20.48 -17.00 2.33
C TYR A 167 21.09 -18.37 1.97
N PRO A 168 22.41 -18.46 1.78
CA PRO A 168 23.06 -19.70 1.32
C PRO A 168 22.86 -20.90 2.24
N ASP A 169 22.78 -20.68 3.54
CA ASP A 169 22.62 -21.74 4.54
C ASP A 169 21.16 -22.11 4.82
N SER A 170 20.21 -21.49 4.10
CA SER A 170 18.78 -21.73 4.32
C SER A 170 18.31 -23.06 3.75
N LYS A 171 17.48 -23.75 4.51
CA LYS A 171 16.79 -24.97 4.10
C LYS A 171 15.44 -24.62 3.46
N VAL A 172 15.40 -24.68 2.15
CA VAL A 172 14.22 -24.28 1.37
C VAL A 172 13.53 -25.51 0.80
N LEU A 173 12.23 -25.61 0.98
CA LEU A 173 11.40 -26.62 0.34
C LEU A 173 10.51 -25.93 -0.70
N ILE A 174 10.68 -26.31 -1.96
CA ILE A 174 9.89 -25.77 -3.07
C ILE A 174 8.94 -26.85 -3.57
N ALA A 175 7.65 -26.51 -3.62
CA ALA A 175 6.62 -27.41 -4.15
C ALA A 175 6.46 -27.21 -5.65
N ASP A 176 6.78 -28.23 -6.44
CA ASP A 176 6.37 -28.29 -7.85
C ASP A 176 4.91 -28.76 -7.97
N LYS A 177 4.28 -28.46 -9.11
CA LYS A 177 2.94 -28.95 -9.44
C LYS A 177 2.79 -30.47 -9.25
N ARG A 178 3.87 -31.23 -9.52
CA ARG A 178 3.94 -32.69 -9.35
C ARG A 178 3.85 -33.14 -7.90
N ASP A 179 4.23 -32.31 -6.95
CA ASP A 179 4.18 -32.62 -5.50
C ASP A 179 2.78 -32.43 -4.94
N LEU A 180 1.95 -31.59 -5.57
CA LEU A 180 0.60 -31.27 -5.13
C LEU A 180 -0.49 -32.14 -5.74
N VAL A 181 -0.16 -33.11 -6.63
CA VAL A 181 -1.11 -34.10 -7.13
C VAL A 181 -1.64 -34.97 -5.98
N LYS A 182 -2.87 -35.46 -6.14
CA LYS A 182 -3.62 -36.17 -5.10
C LYS A 182 -2.82 -37.29 -4.43
N GLU A 183 -2.06 -38.05 -5.24
CA GLU A 183 -1.28 -39.19 -4.78
C GLU A 183 -0.05 -38.80 -3.96
N LYS A 184 0.59 -37.67 -4.29
CA LYS A 184 1.84 -37.21 -3.63
C LYS A 184 1.62 -36.18 -2.54
N ARG A 185 0.45 -35.54 -2.49
CA ARG A 185 0.13 -34.48 -1.54
C ARG A 185 0.37 -34.89 -0.09
N LYS A 186 -0.02 -36.11 0.29
CA LYS A 186 0.20 -36.63 1.66
C LYS A 186 1.70 -36.71 1.99
N LEU A 187 2.49 -37.22 1.05
CA LEU A 187 3.95 -37.31 1.22
C LEU A 187 4.59 -35.93 1.33
N PHE A 188 4.16 -34.99 0.51
CA PHE A 188 4.64 -33.60 0.56
C PHE A 188 4.28 -32.94 1.91
N MET A 189 3.06 -33.10 2.39
CA MET A 189 2.65 -32.58 3.71
C MET A 189 3.46 -33.22 4.84
N THR A 190 3.78 -34.52 4.74
CA THR A 190 4.66 -35.18 5.70
C THR A 190 6.06 -34.58 5.68
N ARG A 191 6.63 -34.30 4.50
CA ARG A 191 7.94 -33.63 4.37
C ARG A 191 7.93 -32.23 5.01
N ILE A 192 6.85 -31.47 4.84
CA ILE A 192 6.68 -30.19 5.53
C ILE A 192 6.65 -30.36 7.04
N ALA A 193 5.89 -31.33 7.53
CA ALA A 193 5.70 -31.53 8.96
C ALA A 193 6.98 -31.99 9.66
N THR A 194 7.69 -32.99 9.08
CA THR A 194 8.85 -33.64 9.70
C THR A 194 10.17 -32.96 9.40
N GLY A 195 10.31 -32.26 8.28
CA GLY A 195 11.57 -31.62 7.89
C GLY A 195 11.82 -30.33 8.66
N ASP A 196 13.08 -30.03 8.90
CA ASP A 196 13.53 -28.74 9.47
C ASP A 196 13.75 -27.72 8.33
N TRP A 197 12.67 -27.14 7.87
CA TRP A 197 12.67 -26.14 6.79
C TRP A 197 12.63 -24.72 7.34
N ASP A 198 13.34 -23.80 6.70
CA ASP A 198 13.28 -22.38 7.02
C ASP A 198 12.15 -21.70 6.25
N ILE A 199 12.08 -21.99 4.96
CA ILE A 199 11.08 -21.45 4.06
C ILE A 199 10.49 -22.57 3.22
N ILE A 200 9.19 -22.57 3.06
CA ILE A 200 8.44 -23.46 2.18
C ILE A 200 7.78 -22.58 1.13
N VAL A 201 8.07 -22.80 -0.15
CA VAL A 201 7.48 -22.05 -1.26
C VAL A 201 6.57 -22.99 -2.06
N MET A 202 5.35 -22.56 -2.28
CA MET A 202 4.37 -23.31 -3.06
C MET A 202 3.51 -22.38 -3.93
N ALA A 203 2.96 -22.93 -5.00
CA ALA A 203 2.08 -22.23 -5.91
C ALA A 203 0.63 -22.74 -5.84
#